data_4710f79b0efc7295f59a7a51dc0945c0
#
_entry.id   4710f79b0efc7295f59a7a51dc0945c0
#
_cell.length_a   1.000
_cell.length_b   1.000
_cell.length_c   1.000
_cell.angle_alpha   90.00
_cell.angle_beta   90.00
_cell.angle_gamma   90.00
#
_symmetry.space_group_name_H-M   'P 1'
#
loop_
_entity.id
_entity.type
_entity.pdbx_description
1 polymer ?
#
loop_
_entity_poly.entity_id
_entity_poly.type
_entity_poly.pdbx_seq_one_letter_code
_entity_poly.pdbx_strand_id
1 'polypeptide(L)'
;LVAEIEGAQKSRVPLHMLASVVAFGPILLSPALIGACAERAITVVLLDRTGRFQARIEGPVAGNVLLRRAQYKAADAAVEITRSIVIGKIANQRAVIRRALRDYGTEMDDPARAALEAASDRMAMILRRVQHRDDTLDLLRGSEGEAATHYFGAFDHLIRSPDAELRWTSRSRRPPLDAMNALLSFLYTLLTHDCRSACEAVGLDPAVGFLHRDRPGRPSLALDLMEELRAPLADRLALSLVNRRQLRVNDFRRMDGGAVLLTDEARRTVLTAWQERKKEERLHPFLQEKAPFGLVPYLQAQMLARHLRGDLDAYPPWFWS
;
A
#
# COMPACT_ATOMS: atom_id res chain seq x y z
N LEU A 1 -6.77 -2.14 -25.70
CA LEU A 1 -5.32 -1.83 -25.64
C LEU A 1 -4.57 -2.88 -26.44
N VAL A 2 -3.67 -2.46 -27.29
CA VAL A 2 -2.72 -3.33 -28.01
C VAL A 2 -1.31 -2.92 -27.57
N ALA A 3 -0.51 -3.91 -27.19
CA ALA A 3 0.90 -3.70 -26.89
C ALA A 3 1.75 -4.23 -28.04
N GLU A 4 2.66 -3.38 -28.54
CA GLU A 4 3.54 -3.68 -29.66
C GLU A 4 5.00 -3.51 -29.25
N ILE A 5 5.86 -4.34 -29.80
CA ILE A 5 7.33 -4.22 -29.69
C ILE A 5 7.87 -4.31 -31.10
N GLU A 6 8.63 -3.29 -31.51
CA GLU A 6 9.24 -3.20 -32.86
C GLU A 6 8.21 -3.40 -33.99
N GLY A 7 7.00 -2.85 -33.83
CA GLY A 7 5.90 -2.93 -34.79
C GLY A 7 5.14 -4.27 -34.80
N ALA A 8 5.55 -5.23 -33.97
CA ALA A 8 4.84 -6.52 -33.85
C ALA A 8 3.90 -6.52 -32.64
N GLN A 9 2.62 -6.87 -32.86
CA GLN A 9 1.67 -7.02 -31.77
C GLN A 9 2.10 -8.17 -30.85
N LYS A 10 2.28 -7.86 -29.56
CA LYS A 10 2.64 -8.85 -28.51
C LYS A 10 1.48 -9.22 -27.61
N SER A 11 0.54 -8.29 -27.39
CA SER A 11 -0.62 -8.55 -26.53
C SER A 11 -1.81 -7.68 -26.96
N ARG A 12 -3.01 -8.18 -26.68
CA ARG A 12 -4.26 -7.45 -26.85
C ARG A 12 -5.16 -7.67 -25.65
N VAL A 13 -5.60 -6.56 -24.99
CA VAL A 13 -6.47 -6.60 -23.83
C VAL A 13 -7.68 -5.69 -24.06
N PRO A 14 -8.92 -6.19 -23.91
CA PRO A 14 -10.11 -5.35 -23.98
C PRO A 14 -10.09 -4.25 -22.91
N LEU A 15 -10.44 -3.00 -23.27
CA LEU A 15 -10.38 -1.88 -22.34
C LEU A 15 -11.34 -2.04 -21.15
N HIS A 16 -12.51 -2.64 -21.37
CA HIS A 16 -13.49 -2.84 -20.29
C HIS A 16 -13.03 -3.80 -19.18
N MET A 17 -11.94 -4.53 -19.40
CA MET A 17 -11.32 -5.41 -18.39
C MET A 17 -10.24 -4.69 -17.57
N LEU A 18 -9.92 -3.43 -17.91
CA LEU A 18 -8.83 -2.70 -17.28
C LEU A 18 -9.37 -1.68 -16.27
N ALA A 19 -8.87 -1.74 -15.05
CA ALA A 19 -9.08 -0.71 -14.03
C ALA A 19 -8.03 0.41 -14.17
N SER A 20 -6.82 0.06 -14.57
CA SER A 20 -5.73 1.00 -14.81
C SER A 20 -4.69 0.44 -15.78
N VAL A 21 -3.88 1.33 -16.34
CA VAL A 21 -2.69 0.99 -17.14
C VAL A 21 -1.46 1.56 -16.43
N VAL A 22 -0.48 0.73 -16.13
CA VAL A 22 0.78 1.17 -15.54
C VAL A 22 1.90 0.89 -16.56
N ALA A 23 2.50 1.94 -17.06
CA ALA A 23 3.56 1.89 -18.05
C ALA A 23 4.93 2.17 -17.39
N PHE A 24 5.90 1.29 -17.62
CA PHE A 24 7.24 1.39 -17.06
C PHE A 24 8.28 1.71 -18.13
N GLY A 25 9.08 2.74 -17.89
CA GLY A 25 10.15 3.16 -18.79
C GLY A 25 9.65 3.93 -20.01
N PRO A 26 10.46 4.06 -21.07
CA PRO A 26 10.15 4.85 -22.28
C PRO A 26 9.15 4.11 -23.17
N ILE A 27 7.86 4.24 -22.86
CA ILE A 27 6.76 3.65 -23.63
C ILE A 27 6.02 4.74 -24.37
N LEU A 28 5.77 4.52 -25.66
CA LEU A 28 4.92 5.40 -26.48
C LEU A 28 3.46 5.02 -26.29
N LEU A 29 2.64 5.99 -25.94
CA LEU A 29 1.19 5.86 -25.86
C LEU A 29 0.53 6.64 -27.01
N SER A 30 -0.39 6.00 -27.75
CA SER A 30 -1.11 6.69 -28.79
C SER A 30 -2.17 7.65 -28.22
N PRO A 31 -2.44 8.82 -28.86
CA PRO A 31 -3.52 9.71 -28.44
C PRO A 31 -4.89 9.01 -28.38
N ALA A 32 -5.15 8.07 -29.30
CA ALA A 32 -6.37 7.28 -29.30
C ALA A 32 -6.52 6.40 -28.05
N LEU A 33 -5.43 5.77 -27.57
CA LEU A 33 -5.44 5.00 -26.34
C LEU A 33 -5.68 5.92 -25.13
N ILE A 34 -5.01 7.06 -25.08
CA ILE A 34 -5.16 8.05 -24.01
C ILE A 34 -6.62 8.51 -23.92
N GLY A 35 -7.22 8.93 -25.05
CA GLY A 35 -8.62 9.36 -25.11
C GLY A 35 -9.59 8.24 -24.67
N ALA A 36 -9.41 7.04 -25.21
CA ALA A 36 -10.26 5.89 -24.86
C ALA A 36 -10.16 5.49 -23.39
N CYS A 37 -9.00 5.63 -22.75
CA CYS A 37 -8.82 5.43 -21.30
C CYS A 37 -9.51 6.54 -20.49
N ALA A 38 -9.32 7.82 -20.89
CA ALA A 38 -9.93 8.97 -20.24
C ALA A 38 -11.45 8.90 -20.23
N GLU A 39 -12.08 8.58 -21.38
CA GLU A 39 -13.54 8.40 -21.50
C GLU A 39 -14.12 7.30 -20.61
N ARG A 40 -13.32 6.28 -20.28
CA ARG A 40 -13.72 5.11 -19.49
C ARG A 40 -13.25 5.16 -18.05
N ALA A 41 -12.72 6.30 -17.60
CA ALA A 41 -12.13 6.49 -16.29
C ALA A 41 -11.01 5.45 -15.96
N ILE A 42 -10.31 4.95 -16.99
CA ILE A 42 -9.14 4.09 -16.85
C ILE A 42 -7.92 4.97 -16.65
N THR A 43 -7.38 4.97 -15.45
CA THR A 43 -6.18 5.75 -15.13
C THR A 43 -4.95 5.18 -15.83
N VAL A 44 -4.15 6.05 -16.47
CA VAL A 44 -2.84 5.66 -17.03
C VAL A 44 -1.74 6.28 -16.18
N VAL A 45 -0.87 5.44 -15.62
CA VAL A 45 0.25 5.84 -14.77
C VAL A 45 1.55 5.58 -15.50
N LEU A 46 2.40 6.60 -15.57
CA LEU A 46 3.74 6.51 -16.16
C LEU A 46 4.78 6.45 -15.04
N LEU A 47 5.58 5.41 -15.04
CA LEU A 47 6.70 5.22 -14.14
C LEU A 47 7.99 5.15 -14.96
N ASP A 48 9.10 5.63 -14.40
CA ASP A 48 10.40 5.38 -15.01
C ASP A 48 10.81 3.91 -14.89
N ARG A 49 11.98 3.56 -15.45
CA ARG A 49 12.52 2.19 -15.38
C ARG A 49 12.75 1.71 -13.94
N THR A 50 12.88 2.61 -12.99
CA THR A 50 13.11 2.30 -11.58
C THR A 50 11.82 2.16 -10.77
N GLY A 51 10.65 2.41 -11.40
CA GLY A 51 9.35 2.43 -10.74
C GLY A 51 8.99 3.77 -10.09
N ARG A 52 9.79 4.82 -10.31
CA ARG A 52 9.48 6.17 -9.81
C ARG A 52 8.38 6.79 -10.65
N PHE A 53 7.41 7.39 -9.98
CA PHE A 53 6.31 8.11 -10.62
C PHE A 53 6.82 9.27 -11.50
N GLN A 54 6.36 9.33 -12.74
CA GLN A 54 6.63 10.40 -13.70
C GLN A 54 5.38 11.24 -13.97
N ALA A 55 4.30 10.60 -14.40
CA ALA A 55 3.07 11.28 -14.76
C ALA A 55 1.84 10.36 -14.61
N ARG A 56 0.69 10.98 -14.61
CA ARG A 56 -0.60 10.32 -14.63
C ARG A 56 -1.49 11.01 -15.66
N ILE A 57 -2.27 10.23 -16.40
CA ILE A 57 -3.26 10.71 -17.33
C ILE A 57 -4.63 10.25 -16.81
N GLU A 58 -5.51 11.21 -16.63
CA GLU A 58 -6.87 11.02 -16.15
C GLU A 58 -7.84 11.75 -17.06
N GLY A 59 -9.06 11.26 -17.12
CA GLY A 59 -10.14 11.96 -17.82
C GLY A 59 -10.64 13.18 -17.05
N PRO A 60 -11.65 13.87 -17.57
CA PRO A 60 -12.29 14.98 -16.88
C PRO A 60 -12.72 14.58 -15.49
N VAL A 61 -12.54 15.49 -14.52
CA VAL A 61 -12.98 15.29 -13.14
C VAL A 61 -14.50 15.15 -13.13
N ALA A 62 -14.98 13.90 -13.17
CA ALA A 62 -16.35 13.54 -12.90
C ALA A 62 -16.45 13.18 -11.42
N GLY A 63 -17.04 14.00 -10.58
CA GLY A 63 -17.08 13.68 -9.17
C GLY A 63 -18.21 14.37 -8.44
N ASN A 64 -18.69 13.70 -7.39
CA ASN A 64 -19.69 14.25 -6.50
C ASN A 64 -19.12 15.43 -5.71
N VAL A 65 -19.43 16.67 -6.14
CA VAL A 65 -18.97 17.89 -5.50
C VAL A 65 -19.40 17.93 -4.01
N LEU A 66 -20.59 17.41 -3.67
CA LEU A 66 -21.08 17.38 -2.30
C LEU A 66 -20.21 16.45 -1.43
N LEU A 67 -19.78 15.31 -1.96
CA LEU A 67 -18.89 14.40 -1.26
C LEU A 67 -17.52 15.06 -0.98
N ARG A 68 -16.94 15.76 -1.95
CA ARG A 68 -15.67 16.49 -1.75
C ARG A 68 -15.82 17.62 -0.73
N ARG A 69 -16.92 18.36 -0.77
CA ARG A 69 -17.21 19.38 0.26
C ARG A 69 -17.33 18.77 1.66
N ALA A 70 -17.96 17.59 1.78
CA ALA A 70 -18.02 16.85 3.04
C ALA A 70 -16.65 16.38 3.49
N GLN A 71 -15.82 15.87 2.55
CA GLN A 71 -14.44 15.48 2.83
C GLN A 71 -13.60 16.65 3.36
N TYR A 72 -13.66 17.82 2.70
CA TYR A 72 -12.89 18.99 3.10
C TYR A 72 -13.29 19.49 4.49
N LYS A 73 -14.60 19.51 4.80
CA LYS A 73 -15.08 19.84 6.14
C LYS A 73 -14.61 18.84 7.20
N ALA A 74 -14.66 17.54 6.87
CA ALA A 74 -14.24 16.49 7.80
C ALA A 74 -12.73 16.52 8.05
N ALA A 75 -11.92 17.03 7.12
CA ALA A 75 -10.47 17.13 7.29
C ALA A 75 -10.08 18.09 8.43
N ASP A 76 -10.90 19.10 8.72
CA ASP A 76 -10.67 20.06 9.81
C ASP A 76 -10.92 19.45 11.21
N ALA A 77 -11.69 18.34 11.30
CA ALA A 77 -12.06 17.67 12.54
C ALA A 77 -11.90 16.15 12.44
N ALA A 78 -10.79 15.70 11.92
CA ALA A 78 -10.56 14.34 11.43
C ALA A 78 -10.17 13.30 12.49
N VAL A 79 -10.40 13.56 13.79
CA VAL A 79 -9.91 12.69 14.88
C VAL A 79 -10.43 11.26 14.75
N GLU A 80 -11.73 11.07 14.55
CA GLU A 80 -12.35 9.73 14.53
C GLU A 80 -11.96 8.92 13.28
N ILE A 81 -11.91 9.55 12.11
CA ILE A 81 -11.43 8.90 10.88
C ILE A 81 -9.95 8.52 11.04
N THR A 82 -9.13 9.43 11.56
CA THR A 82 -7.71 9.18 11.82
C THR A 82 -7.51 8.05 12.83
N ARG A 83 -8.32 8.02 13.90
CA ARG A 83 -8.32 6.94 14.89
C ARG A 83 -8.56 5.59 14.24
N SER A 84 -9.60 5.48 13.41
CA SER A 84 -9.93 4.26 12.68
C SER A 84 -8.78 3.78 11.80
N ILE A 85 -8.17 4.70 11.03
CA ILE A 85 -7.01 4.39 10.17
C ILE A 85 -5.82 3.88 11.00
N VAL A 86 -5.50 4.56 12.11
CA VAL A 86 -4.40 4.16 13.01
C VAL A 86 -4.65 2.80 13.66
N ILE A 87 -5.88 2.55 14.10
CA ILE A 87 -6.30 1.24 14.64
C ILE A 87 -6.11 0.15 13.58
N GLY A 88 -6.61 0.35 12.35
CA GLY A 88 -6.46 -0.59 11.24
C GLY A 88 -5.00 -0.90 10.94
N LYS A 89 -4.15 0.14 10.85
CA LYS A 89 -2.71 -0.02 10.65
C LYS A 89 -2.06 -0.87 11.73
N ILE A 90 -2.21 -0.46 12.99
CA ILE A 90 -1.54 -1.14 14.12
C ILE A 90 -2.01 -2.58 14.26
N ALA A 91 -3.32 -2.82 14.14
CA ALA A 91 -3.89 -4.16 14.22
C ALA A 91 -3.32 -5.07 13.12
N ASN A 92 -3.24 -4.58 11.88
CA ASN A 92 -2.75 -5.36 10.75
C ASN A 92 -1.23 -5.60 10.80
N GLN A 93 -0.43 -4.63 11.24
CA GLN A 93 0.99 -4.84 11.50
C GLN A 93 1.21 -5.91 12.57
N ARG A 94 0.48 -5.80 13.69
CA ARG A 94 0.52 -6.79 14.76
C ARG A 94 0.09 -8.18 14.28
N ALA A 95 -0.93 -8.26 13.44
CA ALA A 95 -1.40 -9.53 12.86
C ALA A 95 -0.31 -10.19 11.99
N VAL A 96 0.51 -9.43 11.27
CA VAL A 96 1.66 -9.97 10.51
C VAL A 96 2.68 -10.60 11.44
N ILE A 97 3.05 -9.91 12.53
CA ILE A 97 3.98 -10.45 13.54
C ILE A 97 3.42 -11.72 14.18
N ARG A 98 2.17 -11.68 14.65
CA ARG A 98 1.52 -12.83 15.28
C ARG A 98 1.40 -14.04 14.36
N ARG A 99 1.19 -13.79 13.07
CA ARG A 99 1.18 -14.85 12.08
C ARG A 99 2.55 -15.50 11.93
N ALA A 100 3.61 -14.70 11.89
CA ALA A 100 4.97 -15.24 11.81
C ALA A 100 5.32 -16.08 13.04
N LEU A 101 4.96 -15.61 14.23
CA LEU A 101 5.14 -16.37 15.50
C LEU A 101 4.36 -17.70 15.48
N ARG A 102 3.12 -17.71 15.00
CA ARG A 102 2.31 -18.92 14.89
C ARG A 102 2.85 -19.89 13.86
N ASP A 103 3.23 -19.39 12.67
CA ASP A 103 3.60 -20.24 11.53
C ASP A 103 5.05 -20.76 11.67
N TYR A 104 5.94 -20.03 12.37
CA TYR A 104 7.38 -20.31 12.40
C TYR A 104 8.04 -20.13 13.78
N GLY A 105 7.28 -19.82 14.82
CA GLY A 105 7.84 -19.48 16.14
C GLY A 105 8.70 -20.58 16.76
N THR A 106 8.40 -21.85 16.47
CA THR A 106 9.17 -23.01 16.95
C THR A 106 10.48 -23.20 16.18
N GLU A 107 10.62 -22.60 14.99
CA GLU A 107 11.83 -22.66 14.16
C GLU A 107 12.75 -21.45 14.39
N MET A 108 12.27 -20.41 15.10
CA MET A 108 13.02 -19.21 15.42
C MET A 108 13.95 -19.44 16.60
N ASP A 109 15.09 -18.74 16.61
CA ASP A 109 15.91 -18.64 17.82
C ASP A 109 15.16 -17.85 18.92
N ASP A 110 15.56 -18.04 20.18
CA ASP A 110 14.89 -17.39 21.31
C ASP A 110 14.95 -15.86 21.26
N PRO A 111 16.07 -15.21 20.87
CA PRO A 111 16.11 -13.76 20.71
C PRO A 111 15.14 -13.22 19.67
N ALA A 112 15.04 -13.84 18.49
CA ALA A 112 14.11 -13.42 17.45
C ALA A 112 12.65 -13.56 17.87
N ARG A 113 12.31 -14.69 18.50
CA ARG A 113 10.97 -14.94 19.04
C ARG A 113 10.62 -13.90 20.09
N ALA A 114 11.49 -13.68 21.09
CA ALA A 114 11.27 -12.70 22.15
C ALA A 114 11.12 -11.27 21.61
N ALA A 115 11.89 -10.87 20.59
CA ALA A 115 11.78 -9.57 19.96
C ALA A 115 10.41 -9.37 19.26
N LEU A 116 9.92 -10.38 18.54
CA LEU A 116 8.61 -10.35 17.88
C LEU A 116 7.46 -10.35 18.90
N GLU A 117 7.54 -11.13 19.97
CA GLU A 117 6.56 -11.15 21.07
C GLU A 117 6.51 -9.77 21.74
N ALA A 118 7.64 -9.20 22.12
CA ALA A 118 7.74 -7.88 22.73
C ALA A 118 7.15 -6.79 21.81
N ALA A 119 7.46 -6.81 20.52
CA ALA A 119 6.88 -5.88 19.56
C ALA A 119 5.35 -6.02 19.48
N SER A 120 4.84 -7.25 19.39
CA SER A 120 3.39 -7.53 19.37
C SER A 120 2.70 -7.02 20.64
N ASP A 121 3.31 -7.19 21.81
CA ASP A 121 2.72 -6.76 23.10
C ASP A 121 2.74 -5.24 23.24
N ARG A 122 3.82 -4.58 22.85
CA ARG A 122 3.88 -3.10 22.80
C ARG A 122 2.82 -2.53 21.87
N MET A 123 2.67 -3.10 20.68
CA MET A 123 1.63 -2.68 19.72
C MET A 123 0.21 -2.93 20.27
N ALA A 124 -0.02 -4.00 21.04
CA ALA A 124 -1.30 -4.23 21.71
C ALA A 124 -1.61 -3.19 22.78
N MET A 125 -0.60 -2.72 23.52
CA MET A 125 -0.76 -1.62 24.48
C MET A 125 -1.11 -0.31 23.80
N ILE A 126 -0.41 0.03 22.70
CA ILE A 126 -0.69 1.23 21.91
C ILE A 126 -2.11 1.16 21.34
N LEU A 127 -2.51 0.02 20.79
CA LEU A 127 -3.84 -0.18 20.22
C LEU A 127 -4.95 0.07 21.26
N ARG A 128 -4.81 -0.50 22.47
CA ARG A 128 -5.75 -0.25 23.57
C ARG A 128 -5.80 1.22 23.96
N ARG A 129 -4.65 1.90 24.03
CA ARG A 129 -4.58 3.34 24.32
C ARG A 129 -5.36 4.17 23.29
N VAL A 130 -5.14 3.91 22.00
CA VAL A 130 -5.81 4.61 20.89
C VAL A 130 -7.32 4.36 20.88
N GLN A 131 -7.79 3.19 21.30
CA GLN A 131 -9.21 2.85 21.37
C GLN A 131 -9.99 3.57 22.47
N HIS A 132 -9.34 3.91 23.59
CA HIS A 132 -10.00 4.33 24.83
C HIS A 132 -9.68 5.77 25.28
N ARG A 133 -8.94 6.53 24.51
CA ARG A 133 -8.57 7.92 24.87
C ARG A 133 -9.24 8.95 23.97
N ASP A 134 -9.55 10.09 24.55
CA ASP A 134 -9.85 11.32 23.80
C ASP A 134 -8.51 11.91 23.30
N ASP A 135 -8.08 11.45 22.12
CA ASP A 135 -6.81 11.85 21.53
C ASP A 135 -6.98 13.05 20.59
N THR A 136 -5.96 13.87 20.52
CA THR A 136 -5.79 14.85 19.44
C THR A 136 -5.18 14.17 18.21
N LEU A 137 -5.26 14.82 17.03
CA LEU A 137 -4.62 14.32 15.81
C LEU A 137 -3.11 14.09 15.99
N ASP A 138 -2.43 14.94 16.75
CA ASP A 138 -0.98 14.82 16.96
C ASP A 138 -0.63 13.66 17.91
N LEU A 139 -1.48 13.35 18.89
CA LEU A 139 -1.33 12.15 19.73
C LEU A 139 -1.57 10.87 18.94
N LEU A 140 -2.55 10.86 18.02
CA LEU A 140 -2.78 9.72 17.11
C LEU A 140 -1.60 9.50 16.17
N ARG A 141 -1.03 10.57 15.60
CA ARG A 141 0.20 10.52 14.79
C ARG A 141 1.40 10.01 15.60
N GLY A 142 1.52 10.45 16.84
CA GLY A 142 2.54 9.97 17.78
C GLY A 142 2.41 8.46 18.04
N SER A 143 1.19 8.00 18.30
CA SER A 143 0.88 6.58 18.51
C SER A 143 1.14 5.73 17.27
N GLU A 144 0.83 6.26 16.07
CA GLU A 144 1.16 5.64 14.79
C GLU A 144 2.67 5.46 14.62
N GLY A 145 3.43 6.53 14.89
CA GLY A 145 4.89 6.51 14.79
C GLY A 145 5.55 5.57 15.80
N GLU A 146 5.05 5.55 17.05
CA GLU A 146 5.50 4.61 18.09
C GLU A 146 5.27 3.15 17.66
N ALA A 147 4.07 2.83 17.17
CA ALA A 147 3.76 1.49 16.67
C ALA A 147 4.64 1.10 15.47
N ALA A 148 4.87 2.03 14.55
CA ALA A 148 5.76 1.81 13.40
C ALA A 148 7.20 1.54 13.85
N THR A 149 7.69 2.20 14.90
CA THR A 149 9.03 1.95 15.47
C THR A 149 9.14 0.52 15.99
N HIS A 150 8.15 0.03 16.73
CA HIS A 150 8.14 -1.36 17.24
C HIS A 150 8.03 -2.37 16.09
N TYR A 151 7.16 -2.13 15.11
CA TYR A 151 7.00 -3.00 13.96
C TYR A 151 8.28 -3.13 13.13
N PHE A 152 8.85 -2.00 12.73
CA PHE A 152 10.06 -1.98 11.90
C PHE A 152 11.33 -2.34 12.68
N GLY A 153 11.35 -2.11 14.00
CA GLY A 153 12.43 -2.58 14.86
C GLY A 153 12.52 -4.10 14.95
N ALA A 154 11.38 -4.79 14.85
CA ALA A 154 11.33 -6.26 14.83
C ALA A 154 11.30 -6.87 13.42
N PHE A 155 11.28 -6.04 12.35
CA PHE A 155 11.03 -6.49 10.98
C PHE A 155 12.08 -7.45 10.45
N ASP A 156 13.36 -7.29 10.85
CA ASP A 156 14.44 -8.18 10.43
C ASP A 156 14.21 -9.64 10.83
N HIS A 157 13.60 -9.87 12.00
CA HIS A 157 13.27 -11.21 12.47
C HIS A 157 12.16 -11.91 11.65
N LEU A 158 11.47 -11.18 10.77
CA LEU A 158 10.53 -11.76 9.82
C LEU A 158 11.21 -12.26 8.54
N ILE A 159 12.47 -11.88 8.31
CA ILE A 159 13.26 -12.28 7.15
C ILE A 159 13.98 -13.58 7.49
N ARG A 160 13.61 -14.66 6.77
CA ARG A 160 14.14 -16.01 6.96
C ARG A 160 15.23 -16.38 5.94
N SER A 161 15.55 -15.46 5.00
CA SER A 161 16.66 -15.67 4.10
C SER A 161 17.99 -15.73 4.86
N PRO A 162 18.88 -16.66 4.55
CA PRO A 162 20.21 -16.70 5.14
C PRO A 162 21.15 -15.63 4.57
N ASP A 163 20.76 -14.97 3.48
CA ASP A 163 21.59 -14.01 2.76
C ASP A 163 21.67 -12.68 3.54
N ALA A 164 22.87 -12.32 4.00
CA ALA A 164 23.10 -11.12 4.81
C ALA A 164 22.70 -9.82 4.09
N GLU A 165 22.83 -9.76 2.77
CA GLU A 165 22.49 -8.61 1.94
C GLU A 165 20.97 -8.35 1.84
N LEU A 166 20.14 -9.34 2.19
CA LEU A 166 18.69 -9.24 2.25
C LEU A 166 18.18 -8.86 3.63
N ARG A 167 19.06 -8.70 4.63
CA ARG A 167 18.69 -8.33 6.00
C ARG A 167 18.23 -6.89 6.07
N TRP A 168 17.38 -6.62 7.05
CA TRP A 168 16.83 -5.31 7.35
C TRP A 168 17.60 -4.63 8.48
N THR A 169 17.96 -3.38 8.31
CA THR A 169 18.58 -2.58 9.37
C THR A 169 17.68 -1.48 9.88
N SER A 170 17.17 -0.65 8.99
CA SER A 170 16.28 0.45 9.32
C SER A 170 15.50 0.92 8.09
N ARG A 171 14.45 1.70 8.27
CA ARG A 171 13.65 2.22 7.17
C ARG A 171 14.38 3.36 6.43
N SER A 172 14.81 3.11 5.19
CA SER A 172 15.30 4.12 4.24
C SER A 172 14.38 4.22 3.03
N ARG A 173 14.13 5.44 2.52
CA ARG A 173 13.12 5.66 1.48
C ARG A 173 13.64 6.38 0.24
N ARG A 174 14.48 7.37 0.40
CA ARG A 174 14.92 8.27 -0.67
C ARG A 174 16.38 8.65 -0.47
N PRO A 175 17.29 7.82 -0.96
CA PRO A 175 17.08 6.55 -1.65
C PRO A 175 16.87 5.36 -0.69
N PRO A 176 16.36 4.21 -1.17
CA PRO A 176 16.42 2.94 -0.44
C PRO A 176 17.88 2.46 -0.41
N LEU A 177 18.37 2.05 0.76
CA LEU A 177 19.80 1.72 0.97
C LEU A 177 20.07 0.22 1.09
N ASP A 178 19.05 -0.61 1.12
CA ASP A 178 19.10 -2.07 1.15
C ASP A 178 18.00 -2.69 0.28
N ALA A 179 18.10 -4.01 0.06
CA ALA A 179 17.22 -4.79 -0.79
C ALA A 179 15.75 -4.74 -0.32
N MET A 180 15.51 -4.91 0.98
CA MET A 180 14.15 -4.88 1.53
C MET A 180 13.53 -3.49 1.42
N ASN A 181 14.28 -2.42 1.67
CA ASN A 181 13.81 -1.06 1.46
C ASN A 181 13.50 -0.75 -0.01
N ALA A 182 14.29 -1.28 -0.94
CA ALA A 182 14.02 -1.16 -2.38
C ALA A 182 12.70 -1.86 -2.75
N LEU A 183 12.52 -3.11 -2.30
CA LEU A 183 11.33 -3.91 -2.56
C LEU A 183 10.06 -3.28 -1.93
N LEU A 184 10.13 -2.89 -0.65
CA LEU A 184 9.02 -2.21 0.03
C LEU A 184 8.65 -0.88 -0.63
N SER A 185 9.65 -0.09 -1.05
CA SER A 185 9.40 1.20 -1.72
C SER A 185 8.69 1.00 -3.05
N PHE A 186 9.07 -0.04 -3.82
CA PHE A 186 8.42 -0.39 -5.06
C PHE A 186 6.95 -0.83 -4.84
N LEU A 187 6.72 -1.76 -3.91
CA LEU A 187 5.37 -2.24 -3.58
C LEU A 187 4.47 -1.13 -3.01
N TYR A 188 5.02 -0.24 -2.19
CA TYR A 188 4.27 0.90 -1.66
C TYR A 188 3.91 1.91 -2.77
N THR A 189 4.75 2.05 -3.79
CA THR A 189 4.39 2.86 -4.96
C THR A 189 3.17 2.26 -5.67
N LEU A 190 3.17 0.95 -5.93
CA LEU A 190 2.03 0.26 -6.53
C LEU A 190 0.76 0.40 -5.69
N LEU A 191 0.85 0.17 -4.38
CA LEU A 191 -0.28 0.29 -3.47
C LEU A 191 -0.81 1.73 -3.39
N THR A 192 0.08 2.74 -3.39
CA THR A 192 -0.34 4.15 -3.42
C THR A 192 -1.15 4.45 -4.67
N HIS A 193 -0.77 3.92 -5.84
CA HIS A 193 -1.51 4.10 -7.08
C HIS A 193 -2.87 3.39 -7.05
N ASP A 194 -2.94 2.19 -6.51
CA ASP A 194 -4.21 1.47 -6.32
C ASP A 194 -5.16 2.26 -5.40
N CYS A 195 -4.68 2.74 -4.24
CA CYS A 195 -5.48 3.55 -3.31
C CYS A 195 -5.90 4.90 -3.91
N ARG A 196 -5.01 5.56 -4.65
CA ARG A 196 -5.33 6.81 -5.34
C ARG A 196 -6.43 6.60 -6.37
N SER A 197 -6.31 5.59 -7.23
CA SER A 197 -7.33 5.24 -8.22
C SER A 197 -8.67 4.89 -7.55
N ALA A 198 -8.64 4.24 -6.39
CA ALA A 198 -9.84 3.96 -5.61
C ALA A 198 -10.53 5.24 -5.10
N CYS A 199 -9.77 6.21 -4.56
CA CYS A 199 -10.31 7.52 -4.16
C CYS A 199 -11.00 8.22 -5.33
N GLU A 200 -10.32 8.30 -6.47
CA GLU A 200 -10.82 8.97 -7.67
C GLU A 200 -12.08 8.29 -8.23
N ALA A 201 -12.11 6.95 -8.29
CA ALA A 201 -13.26 6.18 -8.76
C ALA A 201 -14.51 6.40 -7.90
N VAL A 202 -14.35 6.66 -6.60
CA VAL A 202 -15.45 6.94 -5.67
C VAL A 202 -15.85 8.42 -5.65
N GLY A 203 -15.00 9.30 -6.20
CA GLY A 203 -15.23 10.75 -6.24
C GLY A 203 -14.64 11.51 -5.06
N LEU A 204 -13.73 10.89 -4.29
CA LEU A 204 -12.93 11.54 -3.25
C LEU A 204 -11.70 12.22 -3.85
N ASP A 205 -11.23 13.28 -3.20
CA ASP A 205 -9.97 13.91 -3.53
C ASP A 205 -8.81 13.14 -2.88
N PRO A 206 -7.91 12.50 -3.65
CA PRO A 206 -6.81 11.72 -3.09
C PRO A 206 -5.76 12.58 -2.37
N ALA A 207 -5.77 13.91 -2.56
CA ALA A 207 -4.78 14.82 -1.96
C ALA A 207 -5.15 15.26 -0.55
N VAL A 208 -6.45 15.28 -0.21
CA VAL A 208 -6.96 15.75 1.10
C VAL A 208 -7.12 14.59 2.06
N GLY A 209 -6.16 14.44 2.98
CA GLY A 209 -6.09 13.36 3.96
C GLY A 209 -6.61 13.75 5.35
N PHE A 210 -6.60 12.79 6.24
CA PHE A 210 -7.02 12.91 7.64
C PHE A 210 -5.84 12.69 8.60
N LEU A 211 -5.12 11.57 8.43
CA LEU A 211 -3.90 11.27 9.20
C LEU A 211 -2.70 12.04 8.66
N HIS A 212 -2.48 11.97 7.35
CA HIS A 212 -1.39 12.66 6.70
C HIS A 212 -1.73 14.13 6.44
N ARG A 213 -0.87 15.04 6.89
CA ARG A 213 -1.02 16.49 6.62
C ARG A 213 -0.92 16.77 5.13
N ASP A 214 -1.71 17.70 4.65
CA ASP A 214 -1.68 18.12 3.27
C ASP A 214 -0.33 18.75 2.91
N ARG A 215 0.18 18.40 1.73
CA ARG A 215 1.41 18.96 1.17
C ARG A 215 1.28 18.99 -0.36
N PRO A 216 1.79 20.00 -1.05
CA PRO A 216 1.78 20.05 -2.51
C PRO A 216 2.31 18.75 -3.14
N GLY A 217 1.56 18.18 -4.07
CA GLY A 217 1.91 16.95 -4.78
C GLY A 217 1.80 15.65 -3.97
N ARG A 218 1.36 15.70 -2.72
CA ARG A 218 1.19 14.52 -1.86
C ARG A 218 -0.24 13.98 -1.94
N PRO A 219 -0.45 12.71 -2.28
CA PRO A 219 -1.78 12.10 -2.26
C PRO A 219 -2.13 11.65 -0.83
N SER A 220 -2.40 12.60 0.07
CA SER A 220 -2.52 12.36 1.52
C SER A 220 -3.61 11.35 1.87
N LEU A 221 -4.79 11.39 1.23
CA LEU A 221 -5.86 10.41 1.46
C LEU A 221 -5.48 9.01 0.95
N ALA A 222 -4.86 8.93 -0.23
CA ALA A 222 -4.39 7.63 -0.73
C ALA A 222 -3.35 7.01 0.20
N LEU A 223 -2.49 7.83 0.83
CA LEU A 223 -1.55 7.38 1.85
C LEU A 223 -2.25 6.95 3.14
N ASP A 224 -3.36 7.60 3.51
CA ASP A 224 -4.17 7.22 4.67
C ASP A 224 -4.81 5.85 4.46
N LEU A 225 -5.51 5.65 3.34
CA LEU A 225 -6.15 4.37 3.03
C LEU A 225 -5.15 3.22 2.90
N MET A 226 -3.95 3.48 2.37
CA MET A 226 -2.96 2.40 2.25
C MET A 226 -2.39 1.95 3.60
N GLU A 227 -2.53 2.72 4.69
CA GLU A 227 -1.97 2.34 6.00
C GLU A 227 -2.52 1.00 6.50
N GLU A 228 -3.80 0.74 6.29
CA GLU A 228 -4.44 -0.52 6.65
C GLU A 228 -3.92 -1.72 5.82
N LEU A 229 -3.43 -1.45 4.61
CA LEU A 229 -3.10 -2.47 3.62
C LEU A 229 -1.59 -2.74 3.50
N ARG A 230 -0.74 -1.83 4.02
CA ARG A 230 0.72 -1.96 3.91
C ARG A 230 1.21 -3.30 4.41
N ALA A 231 0.92 -3.61 5.68
CA ALA A 231 1.44 -4.81 6.31
C ALA A 231 0.87 -6.10 5.67
N PRO A 232 -0.45 -6.27 5.49
CA PRO A 232 -1.00 -7.51 4.98
C PRO A 232 -0.81 -7.72 3.48
N LEU A 233 -0.74 -6.66 2.68
CA LEU A 233 -0.61 -6.77 1.22
C LEU A 233 0.84 -6.60 0.77
N ALA A 234 1.49 -5.48 1.10
CA ALA A 234 2.82 -5.15 0.59
C ALA A 234 3.95 -5.82 1.40
N ASP A 235 3.99 -5.65 2.73
CA ASP A 235 5.09 -6.16 3.54
C ASP A 235 5.13 -7.69 3.52
N ARG A 236 3.98 -8.33 3.64
CA ARG A 236 3.88 -9.80 3.54
C ARG A 236 4.26 -10.34 2.18
N LEU A 237 3.96 -9.62 1.10
CA LEU A 237 4.41 -10.02 -0.22
C LEU A 237 5.93 -9.91 -0.33
N ALA A 238 6.52 -8.80 0.14
CA ALA A 238 7.97 -8.63 0.18
C ALA A 238 8.65 -9.77 0.96
N LEU A 239 8.18 -10.05 2.18
CA LEU A 239 8.67 -11.16 3.00
C LEU A 239 8.49 -12.51 2.29
N SER A 240 7.37 -12.75 1.63
CA SER A 240 7.11 -13.99 0.90
C SER A 240 8.09 -14.19 -0.25
N LEU A 241 8.34 -13.15 -1.05
CA LEU A 241 9.25 -13.21 -2.20
C LEU A 241 10.69 -13.53 -1.77
N VAL A 242 11.16 -12.91 -0.68
CA VAL A 242 12.49 -13.13 -0.13
C VAL A 242 12.58 -14.49 0.59
N ASN A 243 11.65 -14.80 1.48
CA ASN A 243 11.69 -16.02 2.29
C ASN A 243 11.48 -17.29 1.47
N ARG A 244 10.77 -17.21 0.34
CA ARG A 244 10.62 -18.32 -0.62
C ARG A 244 11.70 -18.32 -1.72
N ARG A 245 12.70 -17.45 -1.61
CA ARG A 245 13.81 -17.32 -2.56
C ARG A 245 13.37 -17.05 -4.01
N GLN A 246 12.21 -16.42 -4.19
CA GLN A 246 11.76 -15.92 -5.49
C GLN A 246 12.52 -14.65 -5.89
N LEU A 247 13.03 -13.91 -4.89
CA LEU A 247 14.04 -12.86 -5.06
C LEU A 247 15.28 -13.21 -4.25
N ARG A 248 16.45 -13.00 -4.86
CA ARG A 248 17.77 -13.28 -4.31
C ARG A 248 18.63 -12.02 -4.37
N VAL A 249 19.84 -12.05 -3.82
CA VAL A 249 20.77 -10.92 -3.82
C VAL A 249 21.01 -10.34 -5.21
N ASN A 250 21.18 -11.19 -6.22
CA ASN A 250 21.44 -10.77 -7.60
C ASN A 250 20.27 -10.06 -8.29
N ASP A 251 19.08 -10.10 -7.70
CA ASP A 251 17.89 -9.37 -8.17
C ASP A 251 17.89 -7.89 -7.77
N PHE A 252 18.91 -7.49 -7.00
CA PHE A 252 19.09 -6.12 -6.53
C PHE A 252 20.43 -5.57 -7.00
N ARG A 253 20.42 -4.33 -7.47
CA ARG A 253 21.58 -3.62 -7.96
C ARG A 253 21.90 -2.42 -7.09
N ARG A 254 23.09 -2.37 -6.53
CA ARG A 254 23.61 -1.18 -5.83
C ARG A 254 24.15 -0.18 -6.84
N MET A 255 23.72 1.06 -6.73
CA MET A 255 24.17 2.17 -7.55
C MET A 255 25.32 2.92 -6.87
N ASP A 256 26.13 3.69 -7.64
CA ASP A 256 27.28 4.44 -7.13
C ASP A 256 26.93 5.40 -5.98
N GLY A 257 25.70 5.94 -5.96
CA GLY A 257 25.15 6.77 -4.86
C GLY A 257 24.64 5.99 -3.65
N GLY A 258 24.90 4.68 -3.54
CA GLY A 258 24.45 3.81 -2.45
C GLY A 258 23.02 3.34 -2.54
N ALA A 259 22.22 3.86 -3.46
CA ALA A 259 20.85 3.42 -3.68
C ALA A 259 20.82 1.96 -4.15
N VAL A 260 19.84 1.20 -3.64
CA VAL A 260 19.57 -0.17 -4.09
C VAL A 260 18.30 -0.19 -4.92
N LEU A 261 18.36 -0.80 -6.10
CA LEU A 261 17.23 -0.90 -7.02
C LEU A 261 17.00 -2.36 -7.44
N LEU A 262 15.75 -2.69 -7.73
CA LEU A 262 15.39 -3.96 -8.37
C LEU A 262 15.90 -3.99 -9.83
N THR A 263 16.41 -5.13 -10.27
CA THR A 263 16.68 -5.38 -11.69
C THR A 263 15.40 -5.40 -12.50
N ASP A 264 15.48 -5.34 -13.83
CA ASP A 264 14.29 -5.39 -14.71
C ASP A 264 13.55 -6.71 -14.57
N GLU A 265 14.27 -7.80 -14.42
CA GLU A 265 13.75 -9.14 -14.24
C GLU A 265 13.06 -9.28 -12.86
N ALA A 266 13.72 -8.82 -11.81
CA ALA A 266 13.14 -8.79 -10.48
C ALA A 266 11.85 -7.97 -10.44
N ARG A 267 11.78 -6.82 -11.12
CA ARG A 267 10.55 -6.03 -11.21
C ARG A 267 9.41 -6.80 -11.88
N ARG A 268 9.70 -7.57 -12.93
CA ARG A 268 8.68 -8.43 -13.59
C ARG A 268 8.15 -9.49 -12.62
N THR A 269 9.06 -10.14 -11.88
CA THR A 269 8.71 -11.12 -10.85
C THR A 269 7.81 -10.50 -9.78
N VAL A 270 8.18 -9.32 -9.25
CA VAL A 270 7.40 -8.60 -8.24
C VAL A 270 6.03 -8.19 -8.79
N LEU A 271 5.95 -7.67 -10.02
CA LEU A 271 4.69 -7.27 -10.65
C LEU A 271 3.75 -8.46 -10.86
N THR A 272 4.28 -9.60 -11.31
CA THR A 272 3.49 -10.84 -11.46
C THR A 272 2.95 -11.28 -10.11
N ALA A 273 3.81 -11.34 -9.08
CA ALA A 273 3.42 -11.73 -7.73
C ALA A 273 2.41 -10.74 -7.12
N TRP A 274 2.54 -9.43 -7.40
CA TRP A 274 1.58 -8.40 -6.99
C TRP A 274 0.20 -8.64 -7.60
N GLN A 275 0.13 -8.92 -8.91
CA GLN A 275 -1.13 -9.19 -9.58
C GLN A 275 -1.79 -10.49 -9.07
N GLU A 276 -1.02 -11.55 -8.88
CA GLU A 276 -1.54 -12.79 -8.30
C GLU A 276 -2.05 -12.58 -6.87
N ARG A 277 -1.31 -11.82 -6.06
CA ARG A 277 -1.73 -11.45 -4.70
C ARG A 277 -3.05 -10.68 -4.68
N LYS A 278 -3.28 -9.82 -5.65
CA LYS A 278 -4.52 -9.03 -5.78
C LYS A 278 -5.73 -9.89 -6.15
N LYS A 279 -5.54 -11.04 -6.78
CA LYS A 279 -6.62 -12.00 -7.11
C LYS A 279 -7.07 -12.85 -5.93
N GLU A 280 -6.25 -12.97 -4.87
CA GLU A 280 -6.59 -13.76 -3.71
C GLU A 280 -7.86 -13.22 -3.05
N GLU A 281 -8.83 -14.10 -2.80
CA GLU A 281 -10.04 -13.72 -2.08
C GLU A 281 -9.77 -13.53 -0.59
N ARG A 282 -10.33 -12.48 -0.03
CA ARG A 282 -10.29 -12.16 1.40
C ARG A 282 -11.69 -11.81 1.90
N LEU A 283 -12.02 -12.29 3.09
CA LEU A 283 -13.24 -11.86 3.76
C LEU A 283 -13.10 -10.39 4.17
N HIS A 284 -14.06 -9.56 3.76
CA HIS A 284 -14.13 -8.19 4.23
C HIS A 284 -14.86 -8.18 5.58
N PRO A 285 -14.19 -7.79 6.70
CA PRO A 285 -14.73 -8.02 8.04
C PRO A 285 -16.02 -7.24 8.32
N PHE A 286 -16.20 -6.06 7.73
CA PHE A 286 -17.42 -5.26 7.89
C PHE A 286 -18.55 -5.73 6.95
N LEU A 287 -18.23 -6.02 5.68
CA LEU A 287 -19.23 -6.44 4.70
C LEU A 287 -19.64 -7.91 4.85
N GLN A 288 -18.83 -8.73 5.54
CA GLN A 288 -18.99 -10.18 5.66
C GLN A 288 -19.04 -10.92 4.31
N GLU A 289 -18.43 -10.34 3.29
CA GLU A 289 -18.35 -10.87 1.94
C GLU A 289 -16.90 -11.11 1.53
N LYS A 290 -16.67 -12.13 0.70
CA LYS A 290 -15.37 -12.38 0.08
C LYS A 290 -15.18 -11.45 -1.11
N ALA A 291 -14.03 -10.83 -1.17
CA ALA A 291 -13.63 -9.98 -2.29
C ALA A 291 -12.16 -10.23 -2.66
N PRO A 292 -11.78 -10.06 -3.94
CA PRO A 292 -10.38 -10.03 -4.33
C PRO A 292 -9.62 -8.98 -3.53
N PHE A 293 -8.42 -9.31 -3.05
CA PHE A 293 -7.63 -8.39 -2.22
C PHE A 293 -7.34 -7.06 -2.95
N GLY A 294 -7.19 -7.10 -4.29
CA GLY A 294 -7.03 -5.89 -5.10
C GLY A 294 -8.25 -4.97 -5.13
N LEU A 295 -9.43 -5.44 -4.72
CA LEU A 295 -10.64 -4.63 -4.64
C LEU A 295 -10.78 -3.91 -3.27
N VAL A 296 -10.04 -4.36 -2.25
CA VAL A 296 -10.15 -3.79 -0.89
C VAL A 296 -9.89 -2.29 -0.84
N PRO A 297 -8.90 -1.70 -1.54
CA PRO A 297 -8.74 -0.24 -1.59
C PRO A 297 -10.00 0.49 -2.04
N TYR A 298 -10.69 -0.04 -3.04
CA TYR A 298 -11.93 0.54 -3.56
C TYR A 298 -13.09 0.41 -2.55
N LEU A 299 -13.23 -0.75 -1.91
CA LEU A 299 -14.24 -0.96 -0.86
C LEU A 299 -14.02 -0.02 0.31
N GLN A 300 -12.78 0.17 0.75
CA GLN A 300 -12.44 1.10 1.84
C GLN A 300 -12.70 2.56 1.43
N ALA A 301 -12.39 2.96 0.21
CA ALA A 301 -12.75 4.28 -0.29
C ALA A 301 -14.28 4.48 -0.32
N GLN A 302 -15.06 3.45 -0.70
CA GLN A 302 -16.53 3.49 -0.63
C GLN A 302 -17.05 3.60 0.81
N MET A 303 -16.48 2.85 1.76
CA MET A 303 -16.87 2.93 3.18
C MET A 303 -16.61 4.34 3.72
N LEU A 304 -15.47 4.92 3.38
CA LEU A 304 -15.13 6.29 3.75
C LEU A 304 -16.13 7.30 3.13
N ALA A 305 -16.46 7.16 1.85
CA ALA A 305 -17.43 8.02 1.19
C ALA A 305 -18.84 7.92 1.80
N ARG A 306 -19.26 6.71 2.20
CA ARG A 306 -20.53 6.49 2.91
C ARG A 306 -20.53 7.14 4.28
N HIS A 307 -19.43 7.02 5.03
CA HIS A 307 -19.29 7.72 6.32
C HIS A 307 -19.35 9.25 6.14
N LEU A 308 -18.63 9.80 5.17
CA LEU A 308 -18.64 11.25 4.89
C LEU A 308 -20.00 11.79 4.44
N ARG A 309 -20.87 10.96 3.87
CA ARG A 309 -22.27 11.31 3.55
C ARG A 309 -23.25 11.12 4.71
N GLY A 310 -22.82 10.50 5.81
CA GLY A 310 -23.68 10.15 6.94
C GLY A 310 -24.46 8.84 6.76
N ASP A 311 -24.10 8.01 5.76
CA ASP A 311 -24.69 6.68 5.54
C ASP A 311 -24.14 5.63 6.52
N LEU A 312 -23.01 5.95 7.19
CA LEU A 312 -22.35 5.13 8.21
C LEU A 312 -21.95 6.03 9.39
N ASP A 313 -22.19 5.59 10.60
CA ASP A 313 -21.83 6.32 11.83
C ASP A 313 -20.31 6.49 11.98
N ALA A 314 -19.52 5.51 11.53
CA ALA A 314 -18.06 5.56 11.59
C ALA A 314 -17.44 4.93 10.34
N TYR A 315 -16.18 5.31 10.05
CA TYR A 315 -15.37 4.63 9.04
C TYR A 315 -14.85 3.29 9.60
N PRO A 316 -15.30 2.12 9.05
CA PRO A 316 -14.84 0.81 9.51
C PRO A 316 -13.49 0.46 8.87
N PRO A 317 -12.39 0.39 9.64
CA PRO A 317 -11.11 -0.02 9.09
C PRO A 317 -11.13 -1.50 8.68
N TRP A 318 -10.34 -1.82 7.67
CA TRP A 318 -10.18 -3.21 7.26
C TRP A 318 -9.18 -3.93 8.16
N PHE A 319 -9.57 -5.09 8.69
CA PHE A 319 -8.71 -5.96 9.50
C PHE A 319 -8.37 -7.23 8.74
N TRP A 320 -7.10 -7.56 8.74
CA TRP A 320 -6.62 -8.80 8.17
C TRP A 320 -6.79 -9.96 9.16
N SER A 321 -7.48 -11.01 8.74
CA SER A 321 -7.72 -12.26 9.47
C SER A 321 -6.80 -13.39 9.00
#